data_6c29e7d138996ce23a0e66620af976d7
#
_entry.id   6c29e7d138996ce23a0e66620af976d7
#
_cell.length_a   1.000
_cell.length_b   1.000
_cell.length_c   1.000
_cell.angle_alpha   90.00
_cell.angle_beta   90.00
_cell.angle_gamma   90.00
#
_symmetry.space_group_name_H-M   'P 1'
#
loop_
_entity.id
_entity.type
_entity.pdbx_description
1 polymer ?
#
loop_
_entity_poly.entity_id
_entity_poly.type
_entity_poly.pdbx_seq_one_letter_code
_entity_poly.pdbx_strand_id
1 'polypeptide(L)'
;EGGFIATNNARARKVLTSLRDWGRACYCNTAKPGSVVSTTACGNRFKNWLPVMPDAVYDHRYVFDEIGYNLEPLDLQASIGLKQIDKLPDLDAARRKNHKKLSEIFLPYSEYFYLPLATENSDPCWFAYLMTIKEDAPFTRNDIVLHLESAKVQTRSYFSGNIIHFS
;
A
#
# COMPACT_ATOMS: atom_id res chain seq x y z
N GLU A 1 2.55 6.52 5.23
CA GLU A 1 2.02 5.53 4.29
C GLU A 1 3.13 4.94 3.42
N GLY A 2 2.86 3.87 2.73
CA GLY A 2 3.81 3.23 1.84
C GLY A 2 3.21 2.01 1.17
N GLY A 3 3.99 1.37 0.31
CA GLY A 3 3.59 0.15 -0.35
C GLY A 3 4.80 -0.54 -0.97
N PHE A 4 4.60 -1.77 -1.38
CA PHE A 4 5.64 -2.50 -2.09
C PHE A 4 5.03 -3.40 -3.18
N ILE A 5 5.85 -3.73 -4.15
CA ILE A 5 5.51 -4.68 -5.20
C ILE A 5 6.51 -5.83 -5.14
N ALA A 6 6.03 -7.04 -4.96
CA ALA A 6 6.82 -8.26 -5.02
C ALA A 6 6.64 -8.93 -6.40
N THR A 7 7.75 -9.32 -7.04
CA THR A 7 7.70 -9.99 -8.34
C THR A 7 8.89 -10.93 -8.55
N ASN A 8 8.64 -12.05 -9.18
CA ASN A 8 9.68 -12.98 -9.67
C ASN A 8 10.08 -12.69 -11.14
N ASN A 9 9.42 -11.73 -11.81
CA ASN A 9 9.72 -11.35 -13.18
C ASN A 9 10.87 -10.34 -13.22
N ALA A 10 12.02 -10.74 -13.74
CA ALA A 10 13.23 -9.91 -13.80
C ALA A 10 13.04 -8.63 -14.64
N ARG A 11 12.25 -8.69 -15.72
CA ARG A 11 11.93 -7.53 -16.55
C ARG A 11 11.04 -6.54 -15.81
N ALA A 12 9.99 -7.02 -15.14
CA ALA A 12 9.13 -6.19 -14.31
C ALA A 12 9.93 -5.51 -13.19
N ARG A 13 10.80 -6.25 -12.50
CA ARG A 13 11.68 -5.70 -11.47
C ARG A 13 12.54 -4.55 -11.99
N LYS A 14 13.13 -4.72 -13.19
CA LYS A 14 13.97 -3.67 -13.83
C LYS A 14 13.17 -2.39 -14.05
N VAL A 15 12.00 -2.50 -14.69
CA VAL A 15 11.14 -1.36 -14.99
C VAL A 15 10.65 -0.68 -13.70
N LEU A 16 10.18 -1.46 -12.72
CA LEU A 16 9.71 -0.93 -11.44
C LEU A 16 10.81 -0.19 -10.67
N THR A 17 12.05 -0.71 -10.69
CA THR A 17 13.19 -0.03 -10.06
C THR A 17 13.51 1.28 -10.77
N SER A 18 13.46 1.31 -12.10
CA SER A 18 13.64 2.53 -12.88
C SER A 18 12.56 3.56 -12.58
N LEU A 19 11.28 3.18 -12.65
CA LEU A 19 10.15 4.07 -12.39
C LEU A 19 10.17 4.65 -10.97
N ARG A 20 10.59 3.88 -9.97
CA ARG A 20 10.74 4.33 -8.58
C ARG A 20 11.82 5.41 -8.44
N ASP A 21 12.89 5.34 -9.23
CA ASP A 21 14.06 6.20 -9.19
C ASP A 21 14.14 7.10 -10.45
N TRP A 22 13.16 7.96 -10.62
CA TRP A 22 13.01 8.97 -11.69
C TRP A 22 13.04 8.44 -13.14
N GLY A 23 12.93 7.15 -13.36
CA GLY A 23 13.03 6.56 -14.70
C GLY A 23 14.48 6.34 -15.17
N ARG A 24 15.44 6.29 -14.25
CA ARG A 24 16.86 6.08 -14.59
C ARG A 24 17.10 4.74 -15.27
N ALA A 25 17.99 4.75 -16.25
CA ALA A 25 18.49 3.55 -16.92
C ALA A 25 19.29 2.63 -15.98
N CYS A 26 19.85 3.19 -14.92
CA CYS A 26 20.59 2.45 -13.91
C CYS A 26 19.62 1.73 -12.95
N TYR A 27 19.70 0.41 -12.96
CA TYR A 27 19.02 -0.48 -12.01
C TYR A 27 20.02 -1.36 -11.23
N CYS A 28 21.23 -0.87 -11.08
CA CYS A 28 22.28 -1.54 -10.32
C CYS A 28 21.90 -1.57 -8.83
N ASN A 29 21.59 -2.74 -8.33
CA ASN A 29 21.43 -2.94 -6.90
C ASN A 29 22.79 -3.24 -6.27
N THR A 30 23.60 -2.19 -6.08
CA THR A 30 24.97 -2.29 -5.55
C THR A 30 25.02 -2.26 -4.01
N ALA A 31 23.90 -1.93 -3.36
CA ALA A 31 23.81 -1.95 -1.92
C ALA A 31 23.59 -3.37 -1.40
N LYS A 32 24.63 -4.03 -0.95
CA LYS A 32 24.48 -5.15 -0.02
C LYS A 32 24.06 -4.58 1.34
N PRO A 33 23.17 -5.26 2.11
CA PRO A 33 22.82 -4.82 3.46
C PRO A 33 24.11 -4.57 4.27
N GLY A 34 24.22 -3.37 4.85
CA GLY A 34 25.40 -2.97 5.66
C GLY A 34 26.61 -2.49 4.88
N SER A 35 26.55 -2.38 3.55
CA SER A 35 27.63 -1.80 2.75
C SER A 35 27.42 -0.30 2.51
N VAL A 36 28.47 0.49 2.70
CA VAL A 36 28.51 1.85 2.19
C VAL A 36 28.51 1.77 0.66
N VAL A 37 27.51 2.38 0.01
CA VAL A 37 27.39 2.39 -1.46
C VAL A 37 28.59 3.12 -2.05
N SER A 38 29.61 2.37 -2.46
CA SER A 38 30.71 2.94 -3.23
C SER A 38 30.21 3.19 -4.65
N THR A 39 30.26 4.43 -5.10
CA THR A 39 29.94 4.85 -6.48
C THR A 39 30.82 4.17 -7.54
N THR A 40 31.89 3.51 -7.13
CA THR A 40 32.81 2.76 -7.98
C THR A 40 32.46 1.28 -8.10
N ALA A 41 31.55 0.76 -7.27
CA ALA A 41 31.32 -0.68 -7.16
C ALA A 41 30.55 -1.30 -8.35
N CYS A 42 29.84 -0.51 -9.18
CA CYS A 42 29.07 -1.08 -10.29
C CYS A 42 29.92 -1.46 -11.52
N GLY A 43 31.12 -0.95 -11.64
CA GLY A 43 32.04 -1.20 -12.78
C GLY A 43 31.52 -0.71 -14.14
N ASN A 44 30.32 -0.16 -14.21
CA ASN A 44 29.69 0.26 -15.47
C ASN A 44 29.36 1.75 -15.52
N ARG A 45 29.80 2.52 -14.52
CA ARG A 45 29.39 3.92 -14.35
C ARG A 45 29.59 4.78 -15.59
N PHE A 46 30.71 4.64 -16.28
CA PHE A 46 31.10 5.45 -17.41
C PHE A 46 31.21 4.66 -18.71
N LYS A 47 30.55 3.51 -18.81
CA LYS A 47 30.43 2.76 -20.05
C LYS A 47 29.50 3.47 -21.02
N ASN A 48 29.53 3.05 -22.26
CA ASN A 48 28.71 3.61 -23.33
C ASN A 48 27.22 3.50 -23.02
N TRP A 49 26.62 4.55 -22.44
CA TRP A 49 25.22 4.65 -22.05
C TRP A 49 24.40 5.50 -23.01
N LEU A 50 25.05 6.26 -23.88
CA LEU A 50 24.38 7.13 -24.83
C LEU A 50 24.67 6.62 -26.26
N PRO A 51 23.73 5.89 -26.88
CA PRO A 51 23.92 5.36 -28.23
C PRO A 51 24.19 6.43 -29.28
N VAL A 52 23.70 7.64 -29.06
CA VAL A 52 23.91 8.81 -29.96
C VAL A 52 25.29 9.48 -29.77
N MET A 53 26.01 9.17 -28.70
CA MET A 53 27.34 9.69 -28.37
C MET A 53 28.22 8.54 -27.83
N PRO A 54 28.66 7.61 -28.69
CA PRO A 54 29.30 6.37 -28.24
C PRO A 54 30.63 6.58 -27.53
N ASP A 55 31.34 7.68 -27.81
CA ASP A 55 32.65 8.01 -27.22
C ASP A 55 32.53 8.90 -25.97
N ALA A 56 31.29 9.27 -25.54
CA ALA A 56 31.10 10.12 -24.40
C ALA A 56 31.34 9.36 -23.09
N VAL A 57 32.21 9.90 -22.24
CA VAL A 57 32.35 9.46 -20.85
C VAL A 57 31.24 10.09 -20.06
N TYR A 58 30.14 9.35 -19.88
CA TYR A 58 28.93 9.86 -19.26
C TYR A 58 28.45 8.98 -18.08
N ASP A 59 28.05 9.62 -16.99
CA ASP A 59 27.58 8.91 -15.80
C ASP A 59 26.17 8.36 -16.02
N HIS A 60 26.03 7.05 -16.03
CA HIS A 60 24.73 6.37 -16.26
C HIS A 60 23.62 6.80 -15.30
N ARG A 61 23.96 7.40 -14.16
CA ARG A 61 22.96 7.91 -13.22
C ARG A 61 22.15 9.09 -13.76
N TYR A 62 22.59 9.70 -14.83
CA TYR A 62 21.91 10.79 -15.52
C TYR A 62 21.33 10.38 -16.87
N VAL A 63 21.23 9.08 -17.12
CA VAL A 63 20.53 8.52 -18.28
C VAL A 63 19.16 8.02 -17.83
N PHE A 64 18.12 8.43 -18.54
CA PHE A 64 16.73 8.11 -18.22
C PHE A 64 16.12 7.37 -19.40
N ASP A 65 15.59 6.18 -19.15
CA ASP A 65 14.92 5.33 -20.14
C ASP A 65 13.38 5.47 -20.06
N GLU A 66 12.87 5.91 -18.91
CA GLU A 66 11.45 5.98 -18.60
C GLU A 66 11.09 7.34 -17.99
N ILE A 67 9.84 7.72 -18.08
CA ILE A 67 9.27 8.82 -17.29
C ILE A 67 8.89 8.25 -15.92
N GLY A 68 9.72 8.50 -14.91
CA GLY A 68 9.56 7.92 -13.59
C GLY A 68 9.23 8.92 -12.49
N TYR A 69 9.20 8.41 -11.25
CA TYR A 69 8.78 9.13 -10.05
C TYR A 69 9.88 9.11 -8.99
N ASN A 70 9.80 10.02 -8.04
CA ASN A 70 10.61 9.94 -6.82
C ASN A 70 9.84 9.17 -5.75
N LEU A 71 9.98 7.85 -5.75
CA LEU A 71 9.28 6.94 -4.83
C LEU A 71 10.24 6.12 -3.96
N GLU A 72 11.49 6.54 -3.85
CA GLU A 72 12.46 5.86 -2.99
C GLU A 72 12.13 6.09 -1.52
N PRO A 73 11.97 5.02 -0.71
CA PRO A 73 11.72 5.16 0.71
C PRO A 73 12.97 5.65 1.44
N LEU A 74 12.78 6.47 2.47
CA LEU A 74 13.85 6.87 3.37
C LEU A 74 14.11 5.81 4.44
N ASP A 75 15.35 5.68 4.91
CA ASP A 75 15.72 4.77 5.99
C ASP A 75 14.93 5.03 7.28
N LEU A 76 14.57 6.30 7.53
CA LEU A 76 13.71 6.67 8.66
C LEU A 76 12.32 6.02 8.56
N GLN A 77 11.71 6.02 7.36
CA GLN A 77 10.43 5.37 7.12
C GLN A 77 10.55 3.85 7.30
N ALA A 78 11.63 3.25 6.79
CA ALA A 78 11.92 1.83 6.95
C ALA A 78 12.11 1.43 8.43
N SER A 79 12.78 2.27 9.22
CA SER A 79 13.01 2.02 10.66
C SER A 79 11.70 2.03 11.47
N ILE A 80 10.77 2.93 11.13
CA ILE A 80 9.42 2.95 11.70
C ILE A 80 8.69 1.67 11.31
N GLY A 81 8.76 1.27 10.04
CA GLY A 81 8.16 0.05 9.52
C GLY A 81 8.62 -1.20 10.25
N LEU A 82 9.93 -1.34 10.49
CA LEU A 82 10.48 -2.45 11.26
C LEU A 82 9.87 -2.55 12.66
N LYS A 83 9.68 -1.43 13.34
CA LYS A 83 9.03 -1.42 14.65
C LYS A 83 7.53 -1.71 14.62
N GLN A 84 6.85 -1.42 13.51
CA GLN A 84 5.45 -1.78 13.34
C GLN A 84 5.26 -3.27 13.04
N ILE A 85 6.20 -3.89 12.31
CA ILE A 85 6.16 -5.34 12.03
C ILE A 85 6.18 -6.15 13.32
N ASP A 86 6.97 -5.75 14.33
CA ASP A 86 7.01 -6.41 15.63
C ASP A 86 5.64 -6.47 16.34
N LYS A 87 4.77 -5.49 16.07
CA LYS A 87 3.42 -5.36 16.66
C LYS A 87 2.32 -6.01 15.82
N LEU A 88 2.62 -6.36 14.57
CA LEU A 88 1.61 -6.82 13.61
C LEU A 88 0.82 -8.04 14.08
N PRO A 89 1.44 -9.08 14.69
CA PRO A 89 0.70 -10.25 15.17
C PRO A 89 -0.37 -9.90 16.21
N ASP A 90 -0.05 -9.02 17.16
CA ASP A 90 -1.00 -8.61 18.21
C ASP A 90 -2.13 -7.75 17.64
N LEU A 91 -1.80 -6.85 16.70
CA LEU A 91 -2.79 -6.03 16.01
C LEU A 91 -3.75 -6.88 15.17
N ASP A 92 -3.23 -7.89 14.47
CA ASP A 92 -4.02 -8.81 13.66
C ASP A 92 -4.98 -9.64 14.54
N ALA A 93 -4.46 -10.23 15.60
CA ALA A 93 -5.28 -10.97 16.57
C ALA A 93 -6.39 -10.11 17.18
N ALA A 94 -6.07 -8.86 17.56
CA ALA A 94 -7.06 -7.92 18.11
C ALA A 94 -8.14 -7.55 17.09
N ARG A 95 -7.77 -7.29 15.83
CA ARG A 95 -8.73 -6.98 14.74
C ARG A 95 -9.67 -8.13 14.46
N ARG A 96 -9.16 -9.36 14.36
CA ARG A 96 -10.00 -10.57 14.17
C ARG A 96 -10.95 -10.79 15.33
N LYS A 97 -10.47 -10.65 16.57
CA LYS A 97 -11.28 -10.75 17.77
C LYS A 97 -12.40 -9.69 17.77
N ASN A 98 -12.08 -8.45 17.43
CA ASN A 98 -13.07 -7.36 17.39
C ASN A 98 -14.08 -7.57 16.28
N HIS A 99 -13.66 -7.99 15.08
CA HIS A 99 -14.57 -8.34 13.99
C HIS A 99 -15.55 -9.44 14.40
N LYS A 100 -15.06 -10.51 15.03
CA LYS A 100 -15.91 -11.60 15.53
C LYS A 100 -16.97 -11.10 16.50
N LYS A 101 -16.56 -10.27 17.49
CA LYS A 101 -17.48 -9.69 18.47
C LYS A 101 -18.56 -8.82 17.81
N LEU A 102 -18.16 -7.97 16.86
CA LEU A 102 -19.11 -7.13 16.14
C LEU A 102 -20.08 -7.99 15.31
N SER A 103 -19.59 -9.03 14.66
CA SER A 103 -20.43 -9.97 13.92
C SER A 103 -21.44 -10.68 14.82
N GLU A 104 -21.06 -11.11 16.01
CA GLU A 104 -21.97 -11.69 17.01
C GLU A 104 -23.04 -10.70 17.46
N ILE A 105 -22.69 -9.43 17.65
CA ILE A 105 -23.63 -8.36 18.03
C ILE A 105 -24.62 -8.05 16.91
N PHE A 106 -24.15 -7.99 15.66
CA PHE A 106 -24.98 -7.59 14.53
C PHE A 106 -25.72 -8.74 13.84
N LEU A 107 -25.36 -9.99 14.12
CA LEU A 107 -26.01 -11.16 13.53
C LEU A 107 -27.54 -11.18 13.74
N PRO A 108 -28.10 -10.84 14.91
CA PRO A 108 -29.56 -10.76 15.12
C PRO A 108 -30.25 -9.71 14.26
N TYR A 109 -29.48 -8.74 13.73
CA TYR A 109 -29.99 -7.64 12.89
C TYR A 109 -29.64 -7.83 11.40
N SER A 110 -29.27 -9.05 11.02
CA SER A 110 -28.90 -9.37 9.63
C SER A 110 -30.07 -9.19 8.63
N GLU A 111 -31.31 -9.06 9.11
CA GLU A 111 -32.43 -8.65 8.29
C GLU A 111 -32.30 -7.23 7.74
N TYR A 112 -31.59 -6.31 8.46
CA TYR A 112 -31.40 -4.91 8.08
C TYR A 112 -30.04 -4.61 7.44
N PHE A 113 -29.07 -5.50 7.58
CA PHE A 113 -27.69 -5.25 7.15
C PHE A 113 -27.11 -6.38 6.31
N TYR A 114 -26.33 -6.02 5.31
CA TYR A 114 -25.31 -6.92 4.73
C TYR A 114 -24.06 -6.83 5.61
N LEU A 115 -23.76 -7.90 6.32
CA LEU A 115 -22.61 -7.99 7.22
C LEU A 115 -21.37 -8.46 6.47
N PRO A 116 -20.14 -7.99 6.85
CA PRO A 116 -18.91 -8.39 6.21
C PRO A 116 -18.58 -9.85 6.52
N LEU A 117 -18.37 -10.64 5.48
CA LEU A 117 -17.97 -12.04 5.56
C LEU A 117 -16.65 -12.26 4.84
N ALA A 118 -15.79 -13.10 5.41
CA ALA A 118 -14.61 -13.58 4.72
C ALA A 118 -15.02 -14.42 3.51
N THR A 119 -14.37 -14.23 2.37
CA THR A 119 -14.54 -15.10 1.21
C THR A 119 -13.92 -16.46 1.48
N GLU A 120 -14.37 -17.46 0.75
CA GLU A 120 -13.81 -18.81 0.87
C GLU A 120 -12.29 -18.80 0.67
N ASN A 121 -11.58 -19.59 1.47
CA ASN A 121 -10.12 -19.68 1.46
C ASN A 121 -9.36 -18.38 1.75
N SER A 122 -10.00 -17.41 2.43
CA SER A 122 -9.37 -16.17 2.90
C SER A 122 -9.34 -16.08 4.43
N ASP A 123 -8.31 -15.41 4.94
CA ASP A 123 -8.15 -15.10 6.36
C ASP A 123 -7.77 -13.62 6.53
N PRO A 124 -8.75 -12.71 6.40
CA PRO A 124 -8.48 -11.28 6.37
C PRO A 124 -8.11 -10.70 7.73
N CYS A 125 -7.15 -9.78 7.72
CA CYS A 125 -6.89 -8.85 8.81
C CYS A 125 -7.81 -7.64 8.63
N TRP A 126 -8.98 -7.67 9.22
CA TRP A 126 -10.03 -6.69 9.04
C TRP A 126 -9.58 -5.26 9.36
N PHE A 127 -9.66 -4.38 8.37
CA PHE A 127 -9.33 -2.96 8.54
C PHE A 127 -10.43 -2.21 9.29
N ALA A 128 -11.69 -2.49 8.96
CA ALA A 128 -12.88 -1.89 9.55
C ALA A 128 -14.04 -2.90 9.52
N TYR A 129 -15.10 -2.62 10.26
CA TYR A 129 -16.34 -3.37 10.20
C TYR A 129 -17.29 -2.66 9.25
N LEU A 130 -17.38 -3.14 8.01
CA LEU A 130 -18.20 -2.57 6.96
C LEU A 130 -19.64 -3.10 7.09
N MET A 131 -20.60 -2.20 7.22
CA MET A 131 -22.03 -2.52 7.21
C MET A 131 -22.72 -1.81 6.04
N THR A 132 -23.47 -2.53 5.25
CA THR A 132 -24.33 -1.97 4.21
C THR A 132 -25.79 -2.16 4.63
N ILE A 133 -26.55 -1.07 4.67
CA ILE A 133 -27.97 -1.13 5.04
C ILE A 133 -28.76 -1.68 3.85
N LYS A 134 -29.69 -2.59 4.10
CA LYS A 134 -30.62 -3.13 3.10
C LYS A 134 -31.71 -2.11 2.78
N GLU A 135 -32.23 -2.20 1.56
CA GLU A 135 -33.22 -1.23 1.05
C GLU A 135 -34.53 -1.20 1.85
N ASP A 136 -34.92 -2.33 2.44
CA ASP A 136 -36.12 -2.51 3.23
C ASP A 136 -35.95 -2.26 4.75
N ALA A 137 -34.76 -1.77 5.16
CA ALA A 137 -34.53 -1.41 6.55
C ALA A 137 -35.43 -0.23 6.98
N PRO A 138 -35.98 -0.25 8.22
CA PRO A 138 -36.90 0.79 8.72
C PRO A 138 -36.18 2.11 9.10
N PHE A 139 -34.90 2.26 8.80
CA PHE A 139 -34.06 3.42 9.07
C PHE A 139 -33.10 3.66 7.91
N THR A 140 -32.64 4.90 7.80
CA THR A 140 -31.66 5.30 6.77
C THR A 140 -30.23 5.18 7.28
N ARG A 141 -29.26 5.30 6.35
CA ARG A 141 -27.84 5.44 6.70
C ARG A 141 -27.59 6.64 7.63
N ASN A 142 -28.27 7.75 7.41
CA ASN A 142 -28.09 8.94 8.24
C ASN A 142 -28.58 8.69 9.68
N ASP A 143 -29.68 8.01 9.85
CA ASP A 143 -30.23 7.70 11.19
C ASP A 143 -29.24 6.85 12.00
N ILE A 144 -28.68 5.79 11.41
CA ILE A 144 -27.74 4.91 12.13
C ILE A 144 -26.40 5.62 12.40
N VAL A 145 -25.91 6.44 11.45
CA VAL A 145 -24.68 7.22 11.63
C VAL A 145 -24.85 8.20 12.79
N LEU A 146 -25.90 9.00 12.80
CA LEU A 146 -26.17 9.98 13.86
C LEU A 146 -26.36 9.31 15.21
N HIS A 147 -27.05 8.18 15.26
CA HIS A 147 -27.22 7.40 16.47
C HIS A 147 -25.90 6.91 17.04
N LEU A 148 -25.07 6.27 16.23
CA LEU A 148 -23.76 5.76 16.66
C LEU A 148 -22.81 6.88 17.11
N GLU A 149 -22.74 8.00 16.37
CA GLU A 149 -21.92 9.16 16.74
C GLU A 149 -22.40 9.79 18.06
N SER A 150 -23.71 9.86 18.30
CA SER A 150 -24.26 10.33 19.58
C SER A 150 -23.89 9.42 20.75
N ALA A 151 -23.75 8.13 20.49
CA ALA A 151 -23.30 7.12 21.44
C ALA A 151 -21.76 7.02 21.57
N LYS A 152 -21.01 7.97 20.98
CA LYS A 152 -19.53 7.99 20.97
C LYS A 152 -18.89 6.84 20.21
N VAL A 153 -19.60 6.26 19.27
CA VAL A 153 -19.08 5.26 18.33
C VAL A 153 -18.80 5.95 17.00
N GLN A 154 -17.51 6.16 16.71
CA GLN A 154 -17.09 6.84 15.48
C GLN A 154 -17.44 6.02 14.24
N THR A 155 -18.05 6.69 13.26
CA THR A 155 -18.38 6.12 11.96
C THR A 155 -17.55 6.76 10.84
N ARG A 156 -17.42 6.06 9.73
CA ARG A 156 -16.79 6.58 8.50
C ARG A 156 -17.52 6.07 7.28
N SER A 157 -17.58 6.90 6.25
CA SER A 157 -18.03 6.44 4.92
C SER A 157 -17.00 5.49 4.33
N TYR A 158 -17.48 4.51 3.55
CA TYR A 158 -16.61 3.64 2.77
C TYR A 158 -16.05 4.43 1.59
N PHE A 159 -15.01 5.22 1.89
CA PHE A 159 -14.38 6.15 0.97
C PHE A 159 -15.35 7.14 0.30
N SER A 160 -14.84 7.90 -0.66
CA SER A 160 -15.65 8.86 -1.44
C SER A 160 -16.22 8.26 -2.73
N GLY A 161 -15.88 7.01 -3.07
CA GLY A 161 -16.27 6.44 -4.35
C GLY A 161 -15.58 7.13 -5.54
N ASN A 162 -16.35 7.44 -6.57
CA ASN A 162 -15.81 8.12 -7.73
C ASN A 162 -15.74 9.62 -7.50
N ILE A 163 -14.53 10.18 -7.46
CA ILE A 163 -14.27 11.59 -7.17
C ILE A 163 -14.93 12.56 -8.19
N ILE A 164 -15.23 12.09 -9.40
CA ILE A 164 -15.91 12.90 -10.43
C ILE A 164 -17.31 13.36 -9.97
N HIS A 165 -17.94 12.62 -9.05
CA HIS A 165 -19.27 12.96 -8.52
C HIS A 165 -19.25 13.95 -7.34
N PHE A 166 -18.06 14.43 -6.94
CA PHE A 166 -17.89 15.35 -5.80
C PHE A 166 -17.41 16.75 -6.21
N SER A 167 -17.52 17.10 -7.47
CA SER A 167 -17.21 18.44 -8.00
C SER A 167 -18.42 19.37 -7.96
#